data_bb1f2eb4b6b0f4cd2be92d16adf7c3d3
#
_entry.id   bb1f2eb4b6b0f4cd2be92d16adf7c3d3
#
_cell.length_a   1.000
_cell.length_b   1.000
_cell.length_c   1.000
_cell.angle_alpha   90.00
_cell.angle_beta   90.00
_cell.angle_gamma   90.00
#
_symmetry.space_group_name_H-M   'P 1'
#
loop_
_entity.id
_entity.type
_entity.pdbx_description
1 polymer ?
#
loop_
_entity_poly.entity_id
_entity_poly.type
_entity_poly.pdbx_seq_one_letter_code
_entity_poly.pdbx_strand_id
1 'polypeptide(L)'
;LSNAALLPAIAQDVGSAEDLGVMEINLTDAVRFNWGFQGALQGAGTPNQAGIGGFLPLSVGDNSVFFVDALANVNFSDRNGDSSIVNTDVAGTTISTSTRLGYRWLNSDRSWMYGVNAGYDSRPMNTGNADAFIRDAKSVSDRQSVFFQQIAAGLEAVSESWNFNAYGLFPVGDTEQVLNDHYLGGALSTYGLDVGYAITPEWDASIGYYYQHGDDLTANDANGVLAQLGYEITDGLTLGVNVSYDEAFETRVSGNIEYRFGTGNATEVEKKTWQTPVIQALTESVKHRDVRVHDANVKVKEVEVVQVCTTKTIKLFGKKETKKTCTTYTTTPTSKTYTEQ
;
A
#
# COMPACT_ATOMS: atom_id res chain seq x y z
N LEU A 1 21.46 54.13 55.81
CA LEU A 1 21.25 53.97 54.36
C LEU A 1 21.91 52.69 53.93
N SER A 2 21.12 51.58 53.99
CA SER A 2 21.56 50.27 53.60
C SER A 2 20.82 49.91 52.27
N ASN A 3 21.57 49.85 51.16
CA ASN A 3 21.08 49.33 49.89
C ASN A 3 21.18 47.82 49.90
N ALA A 4 20.07 47.17 50.09
CA ALA A 4 19.94 45.75 49.80
C ALA A 4 19.70 45.57 48.30
N ALA A 5 20.70 45.06 47.59
CA ALA A 5 20.56 44.65 46.22
C ALA A 5 19.74 43.33 46.16
N LEU A 6 18.53 43.38 45.59
CA LEU A 6 17.74 42.23 45.21
C LEU A 6 18.42 41.59 44.00
N LEU A 7 19.02 40.39 44.19
CA LEU A 7 19.41 39.51 43.11
C LEU A 7 18.13 38.88 42.51
N PRO A 8 17.97 38.88 41.17
CA PRO A 8 16.87 38.16 40.59
C PRO A 8 17.09 36.65 40.84
N ALA A 9 16.09 35.99 41.40
CA ALA A 9 16.04 34.54 41.45
C ALA A 9 16.02 34.03 39.99
N ILE A 10 17.09 33.39 39.60
CA ILE A 10 17.10 32.57 38.39
C ILE A 10 16.15 31.41 38.70
N ALA A 11 14.95 31.44 38.13
CA ALA A 11 14.11 30.28 38.09
C ALA A 11 14.93 29.20 37.34
N GLN A 12 15.34 28.16 38.04
CA GLN A 12 15.77 26.94 37.41
C GLN A 12 14.57 26.48 36.61
N ASP A 13 14.79 26.31 35.32
CA ASP A 13 13.88 25.64 34.40
C ASP A 13 13.77 24.19 34.88
N VAL A 14 12.88 23.96 35.85
CA VAL A 14 12.47 22.63 36.29
C VAL A 14 11.65 22.13 35.11
N GLY A 15 12.10 21.05 34.49
CA GLY A 15 11.44 20.39 33.35
C GLY A 15 9.92 20.48 33.49
N SER A 16 9.25 20.81 32.43
CA SER A 16 7.82 21.11 32.48
C SER A 16 7.06 19.99 33.19
N ALA A 17 5.98 20.33 33.89
CA ALA A 17 5.13 19.32 34.53
C ALA A 17 4.59 18.28 33.49
N GLU A 18 4.64 18.61 32.22
CA GLU A 18 4.32 17.76 31.09
C GLU A 18 5.37 16.64 30.88
N ASP A 19 6.68 16.94 31.00
CA ASP A 19 7.76 15.94 30.93
C ASP A 19 7.69 14.92 32.07
N LEU A 20 7.35 15.37 33.27
CA LEU A 20 7.16 14.50 34.44
C LEU A 20 5.94 13.57 34.24
N GLY A 21 4.87 14.07 33.63
CA GLY A 21 3.64 13.29 33.37
C GLY A 21 3.87 12.10 32.44
N VAL A 22 4.67 12.26 31.38
CA VAL A 22 4.98 11.16 30.44
C VAL A 22 5.80 10.06 31.10
N MET A 23 6.68 10.40 32.02
CA MET A 23 7.52 9.44 32.75
C MET A 23 6.72 8.59 33.76
N GLU A 24 5.61 9.09 34.27
CA GLU A 24 4.77 8.42 35.28
C GLU A 24 3.68 7.51 34.64
N ILE A 25 3.43 7.61 33.34
CA ILE A 25 2.41 6.79 32.68
C ILE A 25 2.79 5.33 32.72
N ASN A 26 1.90 4.50 33.26
CA ASN A 26 1.98 3.06 33.11
C ASN A 26 1.46 2.65 31.73
N LEU A 27 2.31 2.07 30.87
CA LEU A 27 1.92 1.69 29.52
C LEU A 27 0.78 0.68 29.51
N THR A 28 0.61 -0.16 30.54
CA THR A 28 -0.52 -1.09 30.62
C THR A 28 -1.88 -0.40 30.70
N ASP A 29 -1.92 0.85 31.13
CA ASP A 29 -3.14 1.65 31.19
C ASP A 29 -3.37 2.44 29.89
N ALA A 30 -2.30 2.87 29.21
CA ALA A 30 -2.36 3.61 27.96
C ALA A 30 -2.54 2.72 26.73
N VAL A 31 -1.86 1.56 26.69
CA VAL A 31 -1.85 0.65 25.55
C VAL A 31 -3.01 -0.35 25.67
N ARG A 32 -4.10 -0.09 24.96
CA ARG A 32 -5.29 -0.92 24.96
C ARG A 32 -5.66 -1.39 23.56
N PHE A 33 -6.50 -2.41 23.48
CA PHE A 33 -7.15 -2.78 22.24
C PHE A 33 -7.94 -1.58 21.70
N ASN A 34 -7.73 -1.27 20.43
CA ASN A 34 -8.54 -0.33 19.70
C ASN A 34 -8.95 -0.90 18.34
N TRP A 35 -10.01 -0.37 17.78
CA TRP A 35 -10.49 -0.75 16.47
C TRP A 35 -11.14 0.44 15.78
N GLY A 36 -11.30 0.38 14.48
CA GLY A 36 -11.87 1.50 13.77
C GLY A 36 -12.25 1.18 12.34
N PHE A 37 -12.74 2.20 11.68
CA PHE A 37 -13.09 2.18 10.27
C PHE A 37 -12.13 3.05 9.50
N GLN A 38 -11.86 2.65 8.28
CA GLN A 38 -11.14 3.48 7.33
C GLN A 38 -11.84 3.50 5.98
N GLY A 39 -11.64 4.57 5.23
CA GLY A 39 -12.02 4.69 3.83
C GLY A 39 -10.91 5.39 3.06
N ALA A 40 -10.64 4.95 1.84
CA ALA A 40 -9.68 5.59 0.97
C ALA A 40 -10.20 5.64 -0.46
N LEU A 41 -9.93 6.75 -1.13
CA LEU A 41 -10.11 6.89 -2.57
C LEU A 41 -8.91 6.28 -3.29
N GLN A 42 -9.14 5.78 -4.50
CA GLN A 42 -8.09 5.17 -5.31
C GLN A 42 -6.89 6.10 -5.50
N GLY A 43 -5.70 5.51 -5.34
CA GLY A 43 -4.42 6.17 -5.55
C GLY A 43 -3.62 5.48 -6.67
N ALA A 44 -2.31 5.65 -6.62
CA ALA A 44 -1.38 4.99 -7.52
C ALA A 44 -1.31 3.49 -7.22
N GLY A 45 -1.85 2.68 -8.10
CA GLY A 45 -1.87 1.22 -7.97
C GLY A 45 -2.80 0.66 -6.88
N THR A 46 -3.63 1.48 -6.23
CA THR A 46 -4.51 1.08 -5.12
C THR A 46 -5.98 1.38 -5.37
N PRO A 47 -6.95 0.53 -4.91
CA PRO A 47 -8.37 0.70 -5.19
C PRO A 47 -9.05 1.76 -4.32
N ASN A 48 -10.30 2.11 -4.70
CA ASN A 48 -11.25 2.68 -3.74
C ASN A 48 -11.58 1.62 -2.69
N GLN A 49 -11.55 1.96 -1.41
CA GLN A 49 -11.78 0.98 -0.36
C GLN A 49 -12.43 1.57 0.89
N ALA A 50 -13.11 0.71 1.63
CA ALA A 50 -13.56 0.98 2.99
C ALA A 50 -13.38 -0.27 3.84
N GLY A 51 -12.92 -0.12 5.07
CA GLY A 51 -12.55 -1.26 5.88
C GLY A 51 -12.73 -1.07 7.36
N ILE A 52 -12.53 -2.16 8.06
CA ILE A 52 -12.49 -2.25 9.51
C ILE A 52 -11.14 -2.85 9.92
N GLY A 53 -10.51 -2.23 10.90
CA GLY A 53 -9.23 -2.69 11.44
C GLY A 53 -9.19 -2.67 12.95
N GLY A 54 -8.17 -3.30 13.51
CA GLY A 54 -7.97 -3.31 14.96
C GLY A 54 -6.55 -3.62 15.34
N PHE A 55 -6.09 -2.90 16.35
CA PHE A 55 -4.80 -3.07 17.01
C PHE A 55 -5.02 -3.88 18.31
N LEU A 56 -4.35 -5.01 18.42
CA LEU A 56 -4.41 -5.90 19.59
C LEU A 56 -3.04 -5.98 20.25
N PRO A 57 -2.83 -5.36 21.44
CA PRO A 57 -1.62 -5.59 22.20
C PRO A 57 -1.61 -7.02 22.75
N LEU A 58 -0.56 -7.77 22.43
CA LEU A 58 -0.37 -9.14 22.90
C LEU A 58 0.41 -9.18 24.22
N SER A 59 1.35 -8.24 24.37
CA SER A 59 2.14 -8.08 25.59
C SER A 59 2.55 -6.61 25.73
N VAL A 60 2.39 -6.08 26.92
CA VAL A 60 2.77 -4.71 27.27
C VAL A 60 3.77 -4.77 28.42
N GLY A 61 4.97 -4.24 28.18
CA GLY A 61 6.03 -4.07 29.16
C GLY A 61 6.08 -2.62 29.67
N ASP A 62 7.05 -2.30 30.51
CA ASP A 62 7.21 -0.96 31.09
C ASP A 62 7.45 0.11 30.01
N ASN A 63 8.17 -0.22 28.94
CA ASN A 63 8.52 0.68 27.83
C ASN A 63 8.32 0.03 26.44
N SER A 64 7.51 -1.00 26.33
CA SER A 64 7.36 -1.68 25.04
C SER A 64 6.01 -2.36 24.89
N VAL A 65 5.63 -2.61 23.63
CA VAL A 65 4.43 -3.36 23.25
C VAL A 65 4.73 -4.32 22.11
N PHE A 66 4.29 -5.55 22.26
CA PHE A 66 4.21 -6.53 21.18
C PHE A 66 2.76 -6.65 20.74
N PHE A 67 2.49 -6.55 19.45
CA PHE A 67 1.13 -6.38 18.95
C PHE A 67 0.83 -7.14 17.65
N VAL A 68 -0.45 -7.34 17.41
CA VAL A 68 -1.02 -7.65 16.09
C VAL A 68 -1.90 -6.49 15.67
N ASP A 69 -1.78 -6.08 14.41
CA ASP A 69 -2.65 -5.11 13.79
C ASP A 69 -3.24 -5.72 12.52
N ALA A 70 -4.56 -5.85 12.46
CA ALA A 70 -5.27 -6.51 11.37
C ALA A 70 -6.29 -5.57 10.74
N LEU A 71 -6.47 -5.69 9.42
CA LEU A 71 -7.35 -4.85 8.62
C LEU A 71 -8.03 -5.70 7.54
N ALA A 72 -9.32 -5.49 7.35
CA ALA A 72 -10.09 -6.03 6.24
C ALA A 72 -10.77 -4.89 5.50
N ASN A 73 -10.51 -4.77 4.19
CA ASN A 73 -11.10 -3.75 3.33
C ASN A 73 -12.03 -4.38 2.31
N VAL A 74 -13.14 -3.75 2.08
CA VAL A 74 -13.99 -3.93 0.91
C VAL A 74 -13.46 -3.00 -0.17
N ASN A 75 -12.94 -3.56 -1.25
CA ASN A 75 -12.48 -2.82 -2.41
C ASN A 75 -13.64 -2.63 -3.38
N PHE A 76 -13.80 -1.43 -3.89
CA PHE A 76 -14.85 -1.07 -4.84
C PHE A 76 -14.29 -0.94 -6.24
N SER A 77 -15.20 -0.88 -7.21
CA SER A 77 -14.87 -0.60 -8.61
C SER A 77 -14.14 0.73 -8.75
N ASP A 78 -13.31 0.81 -9.77
CA ASP A 78 -12.73 2.07 -10.20
C ASP A 78 -13.80 3.10 -10.58
N ARG A 79 -13.45 4.37 -10.50
CA ARG A 79 -14.29 5.45 -10.98
C ARG A 79 -14.27 5.47 -12.51
N ASN A 80 -15.41 5.83 -13.13
CA ASN A 80 -15.47 5.98 -14.57
C ASN A 80 -14.41 6.98 -15.04
N GLY A 81 -13.50 6.50 -15.88
CA GLY A 81 -12.44 7.30 -16.48
C GLY A 81 -11.10 7.29 -15.78
N ASP A 82 -10.99 6.64 -14.61
CA ASP A 82 -9.77 6.56 -13.84
C ASP A 82 -9.53 5.11 -13.41
N SER A 83 -8.60 4.42 -14.05
CA SER A 83 -8.17 3.10 -13.59
C SER A 83 -7.20 3.20 -12.41
N SER A 84 -7.38 2.36 -11.39
CA SER A 84 -6.44 2.24 -10.28
C SER A 84 -5.14 1.54 -10.66
N ILE A 85 -5.11 0.84 -11.81
CA ILE A 85 -3.97 0.05 -12.29
C ILE A 85 -3.43 0.48 -13.66
N VAL A 86 -3.94 1.52 -14.25
CA VAL A 86 -3.57 2.26 -15.47
C VAL A 86 -4.48 2.01 -16.67
N ASN A 87 -4.49 0.80 -17.28
CA ASN A 87 -5.21 0.55 -18.54
C ASN A 87 -6.47 -0.30 -18.37
N THR A 88 -6.51 -1.15 -17.36
CA THR A 88 -7.61 -2.07 -17.11
C THR A 88 -8.49 -1.58 -15.98
N ASP A 89 -9.80 -1.47 -16.21
CA ASP A 89 -10.74 -1.15 -15.14
C ASP A 89 -10.87 -2.29 -14.14
N VAL A 90 -10.76 -1.97 -12.86
CA VAL A 90 -11.12 -2.88 -11.77
C VAL A 90 -12.61 -2.77 -11.49
N ALA A 91 -13.31 -3.89 -11.51
CA ALA A 91 -14.76 -3.96 -11.40
C ALA A 91 -15.22 -4.79 -10.20
N GLY A 92 -16.48 -4.55 -9.81
CA GLY A 92 -17.12 -5.32 -8.75
C GLY A 92 -16.60 -4.99 -7.36
N THR A 93 -16.83 -5.92 -6.44
CA THR A 93 -16.46 -5.78 -5.04
C THR A 93 -15.65 -6.98 -4.61
N THR A 94 -14.51 -6.74 -3.97
CA THR A 94 -13.62 -7.79 -3.41
C THR A 94 -13.25 -7.44 -1.98
N ILE A 95 -12.72 -8.41 -1.24
CA ILE A 95 -12.27 -8.20 0.14
C ILE A 95 -10.78 -8.44 0.20
N SER A 96 -10.01 -7.40 0.54
CA SER A 96 -8.59 -7.49 0.85
C SER A 96 -8.36 -7.59 2.34
N THR A 97 -7.26 -8.23 2.74
CA THR A 97 -6.87 -8.37 4.13
C THR A 97 -5.42 -7.99 4.32
N SER A 98 -5.11 -7.42 5.47
CA SER A 98 -3.76 -7.07 5.88
C SER A 98 -3.56 -7.44 7.35
N THR A 99 -2.40 -7.99 7.66
CA THR A 99 -2.03 -8.33 9.04
C THR A 99 -0.59 -7.93 9.28
N ARG A 100 -0.32 -7.30 10.42
CA ARG A 100 1.04 -6.95 10.88
C ARG A 100 1.24 -7.53 12.27
N LEU A 101 2.39 -8.12 12.46
CA LEU A 101 2.95 -8.46 13.77
C LEU A 101 4.09 -7.48 14.03
N GLY A 102 4.11 -6.83 15.18
CA GLY A 102 5.09 -5.79 15.44
C GLY A 102 5.49 -5.66 16.90
N TYR A 103 6.61 -4.98 17.07
CA TYR A 103 7.16 -4.64 18.35
C TYR A 103 7.53 -3.16 18.36
N ARG A 104 7.02 -2.41 19.33
CA ARG A 104 7.30 -0.98 19.53
C ARG A 104 7.90 -0.77 20.93
N TRP A 105 8.82 0.15 21.03
CA TRP A 105 9.45 0.47 22.32
C TRP A 105 9.79 1.95 22.43
N LEU A 106 9.80 2.44 23.65
CA LEU A 106 10.21 3.80 24.01
C LEU A 106 11.69 3.81 24.40
N ASN A 107 12.38 4.92 24.11
CA ASN A 107 13.69 5.17 24.68
C ASN A 107 13.58 5.48 26.19
N SER A 108 14.72 5.70 26.88
CA SER A 108 14.80 5.82 28.33
C SER A 108 14.03 7.01 28.88
N ASP A 109 13.98 8.12 28.15
CA ASP A 109 13.30 9.37 28.52
C ASP A 109 11.90 9.49 27.88
N ARG A 110 11.47 8.45 27.15
CA ARG A 110 10.18 8.38 26.43
C ARG A 110 9.94 9.52 25.43
N SER A 111 11.00 10.14 24.94
CA SER A 111 10.94 11.18 23.91
C SER A 111 10.83 10.60 22.48
N TRP A 112 11.14 9.30 22.31
CA TRP A 112 11.04 8.58 21.06
C TRP A 112 10.39 7.21 21.24
N MET A 113 9.51 6.89 20.32
CA MET A 113 9.05 5.53 20.05
C MET A 113 9.76 4.99 18.82
N TYR A 114 10.24 3.77 18.91
CA TYR A 114 10.74 3.00 17.77
C TYR A 114 9.88 1.78 17.56
N GLY A 115 9.77 1.33 16.30
CA GLY A 115 8.96 0.17 15.98
C GLY A 115 9.54 -0.63 14.82
N VAL A 116 9.28 -1.94 14.87
CA VAL A 116 9.52 -2.86 13.77
C VAL A 116 8.25 -3.70 13.58
N ASN A 117 7.90 -3.96 12.33
CA ASN A 117 6.76 -4.79 12.02
C ASN A 117 7.00 -5.59 10.74
N ALA A 118 6.29 -6.72 10.63
CA ALA A 118 6.23 -7.50 9.40
C ALA A 118 4.85 -8.15 9.28
N GLY A 119 4.45 -8.48 8.06
CA GLY A 119 3.17 -9.12 7.86
C GLY A 119 2.84 -9.43 6.42
N TYR A 120 1.56 -9.63 6.18
CA TYR A 120 1.03 -10.12 4.93
C TYR A 120 -0.17 -9.29 4.49
N ASP A 121 -0.24 -8.99 3.20
CA ASP A 121 -1.34 -8.29 2.55
C ASP A 121 -1.86 -9.09 1.37
N SER A 122 -3.15 -9.03 1.13
CA SER A 122 -3.81 -9.64 -0.02
C SER A 122 -4.66 -8.62 -0.77
N ARG A 123 -4.71 -8.77 -2.09
CA ARG A 123 -5.57 -7.97 -2.98
C ARG A 123 -6.21 -8.86 -4.04
N PRO A 124 -7.38 -9.44 -3.77
CA PRO A 124 -8.22 -10.00 -4.82
C PRO A 124 -8.78 -8.87 -5.70
N MET A 125 -8.84 -9.09 -7.00
CA MET A 125 -9.26 -8.08 -7.96
C MET A 125 -10.04 -8.75 -9.10
N ASN A 126 -11.11 -8.10 -9.55
CA ASN A 126 -11.83 -8.50 -10.75
C ASN A 126 -11.61 -7.45 -11.83
N THR A 127 -11.33 -7.88 -13.05
CA THR A 127 -11.24 -6.98 -14.19
C THR A 127 -12.63 -6.62 -14.69
N GLY A 128 -12.81 -5.35 -15.08
CA GLY A 128 -14.03 -4.85 -15.68
C GLY A 128 -14.20 -5.27 -17.13
N ASN A 129 -15.34 -4.86 -17.71
CA ASN A 129 -15.46 -4.82 -19.15
C ASN A 129 -14.57 -3.68 -19.65
N ALA A 130 -13.63 -3.96 -20.54
CA ALA A 130 -12.80 -2.94 -21.15
C ALA A 130 -13.56 -2.04 -22.16
N ASP A 131 -14.87 -2.16 -22.23
CA ASP A 131 -15.74 -1.43 -23.17
C ASP A 131 -15.76 0.10 -22.95
N ALA A 132 -15.26 0.58 -21.82
CA ALA A 132 -15.41 2.00 -21.48
C ALA A 132 -14.32 2.91 -22.06
N PHE A 133 -13.11 2.41 -22.38
CA PHE A 133 -11.96 3.30 -22.63
C PHE A 133 -11.09 3.01 -23.84
N ILE A 134 -11.31 1.94 -24.58
CA ILE A 134 -10.57 1.72 -25.83
C ILE A 134 -11.17 2.61 -26.90
N ARG A 135 -10.53 3.73 -27.19
CA ARG A 135 -10.85 4.61 -28.31
C ARG A 135 -10.86 3.91 -29.68
N ASP A 136 -10.34 2.71 -29.76
CA ASP A 136 -10.32 1.82 -30.93
C ASP A 136 -11.02 0.53 -30.60
N ALA A 137 -12.33 0.61 -30.46
CA ALA A 137 -13.37 -0.43 -30.41
C ALA A 137 -12.92 -1.89 -30.72
N LYS A 138 -12.24 -2.55 -29.79
CA LYS A 138 -12.25 -4.00 -29.67
C LYS A 138 -12.80 -4.34 -28.29
N SER A 139 -14.00 -4.92 -28.26
CA SER A 139 -14.61 -5.42 -27.03
C SER A 139 -13.71 -6.48 -26.40
N VAL A 140 -13.19 -6.19 -25.21
CA VAL A 140 -12.48 -7.18 -24.39
C VAL A 140 -13.54 -7.98 -23.65
N SER A 141 -13.71 -9.25 -24.01
CA SER A 141 -14.86 -10.05 -23.59
C SER A 141 -14.65 -10.83 -22.30
N ASP A 142 -13.41 -11.00 -21.82
CA ASP A 142 -13.11 -11.92 -20.74
C ASP A 142 -12.78 -11.23 -19.42
N ARG A 143 -13.73 -11.32 -18.49
CA ARG A 143 -13.51 -10.95 -17.09
C ARG A 143 -12.62 -11.99 -16.43
N GLN A 144 -11.57 -11.54 -15.76
CA GLN A 144 -10.69 -12.38 -14.96
C GLN A 144 -10.83 -12.01 -13.48
N SER A 145 -10.69 -13.01 -12.62
CA SER A 145 -10.51 -12.81 -11.19
C SER A 145 -9.08 -13.17 -10.85
N VAL A 146 -8.34 -12.21 -10.32
CA VAL A 146 -6.92 -12.36 -9.99
C VAL A 146 -6.71 -12.12 -8.51
N PHE A 147 -5.61 -12.67 -7.97
CA PHE A 147 -5.29 -12.56 -6.56
C PHE A 147 -3.83 -12.22 -6.38
N PHE A 148 -3.55 -11.00 -5.98
CA PHE A 148 -2.20 -10.55 -5.65
C PHE A 148 -1.99 -10.55 -4.13
N GLN A 149 -0.75 -10.76 -3.72
CA GLN A 149 -0.36 -10.85 -2.33
C GLN A 149 1.08 -10.39 -2.13
N GLN A 150 1.39 -9.92 -0.93
CA GLN A 150 2.74 -9.47 -0.58
C GLN A 150 3.07 -9.75 0.88
N ILE A 151 4.36 -9.88 1.14
CA ILE A 151 4.95 -9.77 2.47
C ILE A 151 5.43 -8.34 2.65
N ALA A 152 5.23 -7.79 3.83
CA ALA A 152 5.64 -6.44 4.14
C ALA A 152 6.53 -6.42 5.39
N ALA A 153 7.47 -5.48 5.43
CA ALA A 153 8.28 -5.15 6.59
C ALA A 153 8.36 -3.64 6.75
N GLY A 154 8.36 -3.17 7.99
CA GLY A 154 8.41 -1.74 8.30
C GLY A 154 9.27 -1.42 9.52
N LEU A 155 9.84 -0.22 9.50
CA LEU A 155 10.57 0.41 10.59
C LEU A 155 9.91 1.75 10.89
N GLU A 156 9.72 2.06 12.15
CA GLU A 156 9.04 3.27 12.60
C GLU A 156 9.90 4.00 13.64
N ALA A 157 9.90 5.34 13.60
CA ALA A 157 10.45 6.16 14.66
C ALA A 157 9.59 7.41 14.81
N VAL A 158 9.06 7.65 15.99
CA VAL A 158 8.15 8.77 16.27
C VAL A 158 8.62 9.53 17.50
N SER A 159 8.69 10.86 17.38
CA SER A 159 8.90 11.80 18.47
C SER A 159 7.67 12.71 18.62
N GLU A 160 7.75 13.71 19.45
CA GLU A 160 6.68 14.69 19.64
C GLU A 160 6.29 15.41 18.33
N SER A 161 7.27 15.72 17.48
CA SER A 161 7.04 16.48 16.25
C SER A 161 7.38 15.73 14.98
N TRP A 162 8.23 14.71 15.05
CA TRP A 162 8.72 14.00 13.88
C TRP A 162 8.26 12.55 13.84
N ASN A 163 7.89 12.08 12.66
CA ASN A 163 7.71 10.67 12.40
C ASN A 163 8.52 10.23 11.16
N PHE A 164 9.09 9.05 11.24
CA PHE A 164 9.84 8.41 10.17
C PHE A 164 9.27 7.01 9.97
N ASN A 165 9.05 6.63 8.73
CA ASN A 165 8.56 5.30 8.37
C ASN A 165 9.30 4.79 7.15
N ALA A 166 10.09 3.73 7.33
CA ALA A 166 10.73 3.02 6.23
C ALA A 166 10.03 1.68 6.01
N TYR A 167 9.77 1.32 4.76
CA TYR A 167 9.00 0.11 4.45
C TYR A 167 9.52 -0.61 3.20
N GLY A 168 9.28 -1.91 3.19
CA GLY A 168 9.48 -2.78 2.02
C GLY A 168 8.26 -3.66 1.83
N LEU A 169 7.74 -3.68 0.61
CA LEU A 169 6.60 -4.49 0.17
C LEU A 169 7.11 -5.45 -0.90
N PHE A 170 6.94 -6.75 -0.70
CA PHE A 170 7.51 -7.80 -1.52
C PHE A 170 6.38 -8.69 -2.03
N PRO A 171 5.96 -8.57 -3.30
CA PRO A 171 5.00 -9.49 -3.90
C PRO A 171 5.47 -10.94 -3.78
N VAL A 172 4.54 -11.84 -3.52
CA VAL A 172 4.79 -13.29 -3.39
C VAL A 172 3.70 -14.10 -4.09
N GLY A 173 4.01 -15.35 -4.41
CA GLY A 173 3.09 -16.21 -5.16
C GLY A 173 3.06 -15.84 -6.64
N ASP A 174 1.87 -15.82 -7.25
CA ASP A 174 1.69 -15.44 -8.64
C ASP A 174 1.70 -13.91 -8.76
N THR A 175 2.90 -13.35 -8.97
CA THR A 175 3.14 -11.89 -9.01
C THR A 175 2.64 -11.26 -10.30
N GLU A 176 2.49 -12.05 -11.38
CA GLU A 176 1.95 -11.63 -12.66
C GLU A 176 0.73 -12.48 -13.03
N GLN A 177 -0.37 -11.84 -13.42
CA GLN A 177 -1.61 -12.53 -13.79
C GLN A 177 -2.29 -11.87 -14.98
N VAL A 178 -2.87 -12.69 -15.86
CA VAL A 178 -3.62 -12.21 -17.02
C VAL A 178 -4.89 -11.52 -16.54
N LEU A 179 -5.07 -10.25 -16.88
CA LEU A 179 -6.25 -9.46 -16.54
C LEU A 179 -7.35 -9.57 -17.58
N ASN A 180 -6.94 -9.65 -18.86
CA ASN A 180 -7.81 -9.82 -20.02
C ASN A 180 -6.97 -10.20 -21.25
N ASP A 181 -7.57 -10.23 -22.44
CA ASP A 181 -6.89 -10.60 -23.68
C ASP A 181 -5.74 -9.65 -24.09
N HIS A 182 -5.67 -8.46 -23.51
CA HIS A 182 -4.72 -7.41 -23.89
C HIS A 182 -3.72 -7.04 -22.79
N TYR A 183 -4.07 -7.27 -21.52
CA TYR A 183 -3.29 -6.79 -20.39
C TYR A 183 -2.90 -7.90 -19.42
N LEU A 184 -1.66 -7.84 -19.01
CA LEU A 184 -1.08 -8.59 -17.91
C LEU A 184 -0.91 -7.64 -16.72
N GLY A 185 -1.38 -8.03 -15.54
CA GLY A 185 -1.20 -7.27 -14.32
C GLY A 185 -0.06 -7.83 -13.50
N GLY A 186 0.77 -6.96 -12.94
CA GLY A 186 1.88 -7.29 -12.07
C GLY A 186 1.82 -6.55 -10.75
N ALA A 187 2.10 -7.26 -9.66
CA ALA A 187 2.28 -6.65 -8.34
C ALA A 187 3.69 -6.10 -8.21
N LEU A 188 3.81 -4.86 -7.70
CA LEU A 188 5.07 -4.12 -7.63
C LEU A 188 5.76 -4.31 -6.27
N SER A 189 7.02 -4.72 -6.28
CA SER A 189 7.91 -4.53 -5.14
C SER A 189 8.07 -3.05 -4.87
N THR A 190 7.89 -2.62 -3.62
CA THR A 190 7.96 -1.19 -3.27
C THR A 190 8.85 -0.99 -2.05
N TYR A 191 9.75 -0.04 -2.14
CA TYR A 191 10.63 0.35 -1.03
C TYR A 191 10.47 1.85 -0.81
N GLY A 192 10.20 2.27 0.40
CA GLY A 192 9.95 3.69 0.66
C GLY A 192 10.41 4.17 2.01
N LEU A 193 10.53 5.48 2.09
CA LEU A 193 10.82 6.22 3.30
C LEU A 193 9.93 7.46 3.34
N ASP A 194 9.19 7.63 4.41
CA ASP A 194 8.40 8.82 4.69
C ASP A 194 8.96 9.57 5.89
N VAL A 195 8.91 10.89 5.81
CA VAL A 195 9.25 11.80 6.89
C VAL A 195 8.06 12.72 7.13
N GLY A 196 7.50 12.66 8.31
CA GLY A 196 6.36 13.47 8.70
C GLY A 196 6.71 14.42 9.84
N TYR A 197 5.94 15.49 9.90
CA TYR A 197 6.06 16.53 10.89
C TYR A 197 4.68 16.96 11.40
N ALA A 198 4.50 16.94 12.73
CA ALA A 198 3.32 17.49 13.37
C ALA A 198 3.42 19.03 13.39
N ILE A 199 2.59 19.69 12.57
CA ILE A 199 2.56 21.15 12.44
C ILE A 199 1.86 21.76 13.66
N THR A 200 0.73 21.16 14.04
CA THR A 200 -0.02 21.42 15.27
C THR A 200 -0.52 20.07 15.82
N PRO A 201 -1.12 20.02 17.01
CA PRO A 201 -1.74 18.77 17.48
C PRO A 201 -2.76 18.16 16.54
N GLU A 202 -3.43 18.97 15.71
CA GLU A 202 -4.48 18.52 14.78
C GLU A 202 -3.98 18.36 13.34
N TRP A 203 -2.86 19.00 12.97
CA TRP A 203 -2.33 19.00 11.61
C TRP A 203 -0.98 18.32 11.52
N ASP A 204 -0.90 17.32 10.67
CA ASP A 204 0.36 16.69 10.27
C ASP A 204 0.59 16.77 8.75
N ALA A 205 1.84 16.80 8.36
CA ALA A 205 2.24 16.72 6.97
C ALA A 205 3.40 15.75 6.82
N SER A 206 3.45 15.01 5.73
CA SER A 206 4.59 14.16 5.40
C SER A 206 4.97 14.24 3.94
N ILE A 207 6.24 13.94 3.69
CA ILE A 207 6.79 13.71 2.36
C ILE A 207 7.43 12.33 2.34
N GLY A 208 7.26 11.61 1.25
CA GLY A 208 7.83 10.29 1.05
C GLY A 208 8.54 10.19 -0.29
N TYR A 209 9.55 9.34 -0.30
CA TYR A 209 10.18 8.84 -1.52
C TYR A 209 10.03 7.34 -1.57
N TYR A 210 9.69 6.80 -2.73
CA TYR A 210 9.60 5.37 -2.93
C TYR A 210 10.17 4.95 -4.29
N TYR A 211 10.66 3.74 -4.33
CA TYR A 211 11.08 3.06 -5.54
C TYR A 211 10.19 1.83 -5.74
N GLN A 212 9.72 1.63 -6.96
CA GLN A 212 8.90 0.50 -7.36
C GLN A 212 9.64 -0.31 -8.43
N HIS A 213 9.53 -1.62 -8.32
CA HIS A 213 10.07 -2.58 -9.27
C HIS A 213 9.02 -3.64 -9.57
N GLY A 214 8.77 -3.89 -10.84
CA GLY A 214 7.96 -5.00 -11.34
C GLY A 214 8.82 -5.97 -12.13
N ASP A 215 8.30 -7.14 -12.42
CA ASP A 215 8.92 -8.04 -13.38
C ASP A 215 8.91 -7.37 -14.77
N ASP A 216 9.94 -7.62 -15.59
CA ASP A 216 10.26 -6.93 -16.85
C ASP A 216 9.10 -6.81 -17.87
N LEU A 217 8.00 -7.48 -17.60
CA LEU A 217 6.86 -7.60 -18.50
C LEU A 217 5.70 -6.65 -18.18
N THR A 218 5.57 -6.19 -16.94
CA THR A 218 4.35 -5.53 -16.46
C THR A 218 4.56 -4.13 -15.90
N ALA A 219 5.77 -3.79 -15.43
CA ALA A 219 6.09 -2.45 -14.96
C ALA A 219 7.54 -2.12 -15.19
N ASN A 220 7.80 -0.89 -15.60
CA ASN A 220 9.14 -0.33 -15.54
C ASN A 220 9.49 0.03 -14.10
N ASP A 221 10.79 0.01 -13.80
CA ASP A 221 11.27 0.57 -12.54
C ASP A 221 10.85 2.05 -12.44
N ALA A 222 10.20 2.40 -11.35
CA ALA A 222 9.69 3.75 -11.16
C ALA A 222 10.13 4.34 -9.83
N ASN A 223 10.56 5.59 -9.88
CA ASN A 223 10.80 6.39 -8.70
C ASN A 223 9.59 7.27 -8.44
N GLY A 224 9.19 7.38 -7.18
CA GLY A 224 8.02 8.15 -6.82
C GLY A 224 8.25 9.05 -5.62
N VAL A 225 7.45 10.10 -5.57
CA VAL A 225 7.34 11.00 -4.44
C VAL A 225 5.90 11.06 -3.98
N LEU A 226 5.72 11.21 -2.66
CA LEU A 226 4.42 11.29 -2.02
C LEU A 226 4.42 12.49 -1.08
N ALA A 227 3.36 13.28 -1.11
CA ALA A 227 3.07 14.30 -0.11
C ALA A 227 1.70 14.00 0.51
N GLN A 228 1.62 14.07 1.81
CA GLN A 228 0.39 13.83 2.58
C GLN A 228 0.13 14.98 3.53
N LEU A 229 -1.13 15.29 3.73
CA LEU A 229 -1.61 16.24 4.73
C LEU A 229 -2.74 15.57 5.51
N GLY A 230 -2.56 15.46 6.82
CA GLY A 230 -3.55 14.92 7.75
C GLY A 230 -4.18 16.02 8.60
N TYR A 231 -5.43 15.83 8.96
CA TYR A 231 -6.18 16.70 9.88
C TYR A 231 -7.05 15.88 10.81
N GLU A 232 -6.80 15.95 12.09
CA GLU A 232 -7.64 15.37 13.13
C GLU A 232 -8.79 16.33 13.46
N ILE A 233 -10.01 15.94 13.09
CA ILE A 233 -11.24 16.73 13.31
C ILE A 233 -11.66 16.67 14.76
N THR A 234 -11.54 15.51 15.37
CA THR A 234 -11.85 15.21 16.77
C THR A 234 -11.12 13.95 17.16
N ASP A 235 -11.04 13.67 18.46
CA ASP A 235 -10.37 12.47 18.98
C ASP A 235 -10.71 11.22 18.15
N GLY A 236 -9.70 10.69 17.47
CA GLY A 236 -9.79 9.47 16.66
C GLY A 236 -10.40 9.62 15.27
N LEU A 237 -10.86 10.80 14.84
CA LEU A 237 -11.35 11.04 13.47
C LEU A 237 -10.35 11.87 12.67
N THR A 238 -9.69 11.24 11.73
CA THR A 238 -8.68 11.88 10.87
C THR A 238 -9.13 11.89 9.41
N LEU A 239 -8.90 13.00 8.73
CA LEU A 239 -8.98 13.14 7.28
C LEU A 239 -7.58 13.30 6.71
N GLY A 240 -7.32 12.68 5.56
CA GLY A 240 -6.06 12.82 4.84
C GLY A 240 -6.26 13.12 3.36
N VAL A 241 -5.32 13.89 2.82
CA VAL A 241 -5.18 14.12 1.38
C VAL A 241 -3.76 13.73 0.99
N ASN A 242 -3.64 12.97 -0.09
CA ASN A 242 -2.38 12.45 -0.58
C ASN A 242 -2.21 12.84 -2.04
N VAL A 243 -1.01 13.28 -2.41
CA VAL A 243 -0.60 13.55 -3.79
C VAL A 243 0.67 12.77 -4.05
N SER A 244 0.64 11.91 -5.05
CA SER A 244 1.82 11.14 -5.47
C SER A 244 2.12 11.39 -6.95
N TYR A 245 3.39 11.22 -7.30
CA TYR A 245 3.86 11.20 -8.67
C TYR A 245 4.92 10.13 -8.82
N ASP A 246 4.77 9.28 -9.81
CA ASP A 246 5.78 8.34 -10.28
C ASP A 246 5.60 8.08 -11.79
N GLU A 247 6.57 7.42 -12.41
CA GLU A 247 6.58 7.17 -13.85
C GLU A 247 5.55 6.10 -14.27
N ALA A 248 5.13 5.23 -13.34
CA ALA A 248 4.19 4.15 -13.63
C ALA A 248 2.72 4.61 -13.60
N PHE A 249 2.37 5.47 -12.64
CA PHE A 249 0.99 5.88 -12.39
C PHE A 249 0.74 7.37 -12.64
N GLU A 250 1.78 8.13 -13.00
CA GLU A 250 1.73 9.58 -13.17
C GLU A 250 1.28 10.32 -11.89
N THR A 251 0.65 11.47 -12.03
CA THR A 251 0.14 12.23 -10.87
C THR A 251 -1.18 11.66 -10.40
N ARG A 252 -1.24 11.25 -9.13
CA ARG A 252 -2.46 10.77 -8.47
C ARG A 252 -2.78 11.61 -7.24
N VAL A 253 -4.05 11.90 -7.08
CA VAL A 253 -4.59 12.55 -5.88
C VAL A 253 -5.59 11.61 -5.24
N SER A 254 -5.40 11.34 -3.97
CA SER A 254 -6.30 10.49 -3.20
C SER A 254 -6.63 11.13 -1.86
N GLY A 255 -7.70 10.66 -1.23
CA GLY A 255 -8.10 11.09 0.10
C GLY A 255 -8.42 9.88 0.95
N ASN A 256 -8.25 10.02 2.25
CA ASN A 256 -8.61 8.99 3.20
C ASN A 256 -9.32 9.58 4.41
N ILE A 257 -10.10 8.73 5.06
CA ILE A 257 -10.77 9.01 6.33
C ILE A 257 -10.53 7.82 7.25
N GLU A 258 -10.21 8.09 8.50
CA GLU A 258 -10.03 7.07 9.52
C GLU A 258 -10.78 7.48 10.77
N TYR A 259 -11.47 6.54 11.41
CA TYR A 259 -12.11 6.74 12.70
C TYR A 259 -11.78 5.58 13.63
N ARG A 260 -11.20 5.90 14.80
CA ARG A 260 -10.78 4.93 15.81
C ARG A 260 -11.59 5.03 17.08
N PHE A 261 -11.96 3.88 17.62
CA PHE A 261 -12.63 3.70 18.90
C PHE A 261 -11.66 3.14 19.92
N GLY A 262 -11.84 3.52 21.19
CA GLY A 262 -11.06 2.96 22.29
C GLY A 262 -9.95 3.88 22.83
N THR A 263 -9.81 5.06 22.26
CA THR A 263 -8.81 6.07 22.71
C THR A 263 -9.30 6.93 23.88
N GLY A 264 -10.55 6.82 24.32
CA GLY A 264 -11.17 7.84 25.16
C GLY A 264 -11.92 7.40 26.40
N ASN A 265 -11.26 6.91 27.47
CA ASN A 265 -11.86 6.81 28.81
C ASN A 265 -10.90 7.29 29.93
N ALA A 266 -9.96 8.17 29.62
CA ALA A 266 -9.09 8.79 30.61
C ALA A 266 -9.72 10.07 31.19
N THR A 267 -9.41 10.39 32.44
CA THR A 267 -9.70 11.70 33.04
C THR A 267 -9.03 12.80 32.23
N GLU A 268 -9.53 14.05 32.27
CA GLU A 268 -9.00 15.16 31.44
C GLU A 268 -7.48 15.37 31.59
N VAL A 269 -6.91 15.08 32.76
CA VAL A 269 -5.46 15.17 33.00
C VAL A 269 -4.73 13.99 32.35
N GLU A 270 -5.26 12.79 32.43
CA GLU A 270 -4.73 11.59 31.79
C GLU A 270 -4.86 11.69 30.26
N LYS A 271 -5.96 12.26 29.73
CA LYS A 271 -6.14 12.52 28.30
C LYS A 271 -5.02 13.38 27.73
N LYS A 272 -4.65 14.47 28.39
CA LYS A 272 -3.62 15.38 27.90
C LYS A 272 -2.24 14.72 27.85
N THR A 273 -1.94 13.83 28.78
CA THR A 273 -0.66 13.10 28.84
C THR A 273 -0.63 11.88 27.92
N TRP A 274 -1.77 11.24 27.68
CA TRP A 274 -1.88 10.12 26.73
C TRP A 274 -1.98 10.57 25.26
N GLN A 275 -2.22 11.84 25.03
CA GLN A 275 -2.26 12.45 23.69
C GLN A 275 -0.88 12.89 23.18
N THR A 276 0.22 12.60 23.90
CA THR A 276 1.54 12.83 23.31
C THR A 276 1.74 11.92 22.10
N PRO A 277 2.21 12.45 20.95
CA PRO A 277 2.38 11.67 19.73
C PRO A 277 3.17 10.37 19.93
N VAL A 278 4.15 10.38 20.82
CA VAL A 278 4.99 9.22 21.17
C VAL A 278 4.19 8.09 21.80
N ILE A 279 3.26 8.39 22.71
CA ILE A 279 2.41 7.38 23.38
C ILE A 279 1.29 6.92 22.45
N GLN A 280 0.67 7.83 21.69
CA GLN A 280 -0.34 7.47 20.68
C GLN A 280 0.22 6.52 19.62
N ALA A 281 1.44 6.79 19.16
CA ALA A 281 2.12 5.95 18.16
C ALA A 281 2.30 4.50 18.59
N LEU A 282 2.31 4.19 19.89
CA LEU A 282 2.38 2.80 20.37
C LEU A 282 1.18 1.95 19.91
N THR A 283 0.03 2.58 19.68
CA THR A 283 -1.23 1.90 19.32
C THR A 283 -1.77 2.28 17.94
N GLU A 284 -1.07 3.12 17.18
CA GLU A 284 -1.47 3.49 15.83
C GLU A 284 -1.40 2.31 14.86
N SER A 285 -2.30 2.31 13.85
CA SER A 285 -2.23 1.36 12.75
C SER A 285 -0.94 1.51 11.96
N VAL A 286 -0.38 0.37 11.56
CA VAL A 286 0.77 0.35 10.66
C VAL A 286 0.37 0.87 9.28
N LYS A 287 1.22 1.68 8.67
CA LYS A 287 1.01 2.26 7.33
C LYS A 287 1.42 1.29 6.21
N HIS A 288 1.16 1.67 4.95
CA HIS A 288 1.60 0.96 3.73
C HIS A 288 1.19 -0.52 3.67
N ARG A 289 -0.11 -0.75 3.49
CA ARG A 289 -0.72 -2.08 3.49
C ARG A 289 -1.26 -2.53 2.14
N ASP A 290 -1.31 -1.63 1.17
CA ASP A 290 -1.91 -1.92 -0.14
C ASP A 290 -0.92 -2.62 -1.07
N VAL A 291 -1.38 -3.70 -1.71
CA VAL A 291 -0.64 -4.32 -2.81
C VAL A 291 -0.82 -3.45 -4.04
N ARG A 292 0.26 -2.83 -4.50
CA ARG A 292 0.25 -2.00 -5.71
C ARG A 292 0.33 -2.89 -6.94
N VAL A 293 -0.58 -2.68 -7.88
CA VAL A 293 -0.66 -3.44 -9.13
C VAL A 293 -0.61 -2.47 -10.30
N HIS A 294 0.21 -2.79 -11.28
CA HIS A 294 0.31 -2.10 -12.56
C HIS A 294 -0.02 -3.07 -13.68
N ASP A 295 -0.52 -2.59 -14.82
CA ASP A 295 -0.80 -3.43 -15.98
C ASP A 295 -0.05 -2.98 -17.24
N ALA A 296 0.37 -3.94 -18.06
CA ALA A 296 1.05 -3.72 -19.32
C ALA A 296 0.41 -4.52 -20.45
N ASN A 297 0.61 -4.05 -21.67
CA ASN A 297 0.13 -4.73 -22.87
C ASN A 297 0.79 -6.10 -23.06
N VAL A 298 -0.01 -7.13 -23.26
CA VAL A 298 0.46 -8.44 -23.68
C VAL A 298 0.68 -8.44 -25.18
N LYS A 299 1.92 -8.48 -25.64
CA LYS A 299 2.21 -8.81 -27.05
C LYS A 299 2.14 -10.31 -27.24
N VAL A 300 1.01 -10.81 -27.72
CA VAL A 300 0.94 -12.17 -28.21
C VAL A 300 1.78 -12.26 -29.49
N LYS A 301 2.88 -13.02 -29.47
CA LYS A 301 3.57 -13.35 -30.72
C LYS A 301 2.57 -14.07 -31.62
N GLU A 302 2.38 -13.55 -32.84
CA GLU A 302 1.58 -14.22 -33.86
C GLU A 302 2.03 -15.69 -33.97
N VAL A 303 1.06 -16.58 -33.95
CA VAL A 303 1.30 -18.00 -34.10
C VAL A 303 1.86 -18.21 -35.50
N GLU A 304 3.10 -18.63 -35.62
CA GLU A 304 3.73 -18.92 -36.90
C GLU A 304 3.06 -20.17 -37.48
N VAL A 305 2.22 -19.95 -38.48
CA VAL A 305 1.54 -21.01 -39.17
C VAL A 305 2.52 -21.63 -40.19
N VAL A 306 3.17 -22.71 -39.80
CA VAL A 306 4.09 -23.40 -40.72
C VAL A 306 3.29 -24.35 -41.58
N GLN A 307 3.22 -24.07 -42.88
CA GLN A 307 2.62 -24.92 -43.86
C GLN A 307 3.66 -25.85 -44.46
N VAL A 308 3.65 -27.12 -44.08
CA VAL A 308 4.52 -28.15 -44.66
C VAL A 308 3.84 -28.81 -45.82
N CYS A 309 4.36 -28.61 -47.02
CA CYS A 309 3.85 -29.22 -48.24
C CYS A 309 4.76 -30.37 -48.69
N THR A 310 4.22 -31.56 -48.79
CA THR A 310 4.90 -32.72 -49.39
C THR A 310 4.37 -32.98 -50.79
N THR A 311 5.30 -33.14 -51.73
CA THR A 311 4.97 -33.44 -53.14
C THR A 311 5.28 -34.90 -53.39
N LYS A 312 4.26 -35.70 -53.73
CA LYS A 312 4.41 -37.10 -54.07
C LYS A 312 4.13 -37.28 -55.55
N THR A 313 5.13 -37.76 -56.29
CA THR A 313 4.99 -38.06 -57.73
C THR A 313 4.72 -39.53 -57.89
N ILE A 314 3.60 -39.90 -58.48
CA ILE A 314 3.20 -41.28 -58.80
C ILE A 314 3.26 -41.48 -60.31
N LYS A 315 3.98 -42.51 -60.77
CA LYS A 315 3.97 -42.94 -62.18
C LYS A 315 2.96 -44.02 -62.32
N LEU A 316 1.84 -43.81 -63.04
CA LEU A 316 0.88 -44.79 -63.43
C LEU A 316 0.79 -44.81 -64.99
N PHE A 317 0.95 -46.00 -65.60
CA PHE A 317 0.84 -46.18 -67.04
C PHE A 317 1.55 -45.19 -67.96
N GLY A 318 2.83 -44.83 -67.58
CA GLY A 318 3.64 -43.91 -68.35
C GLY A 318 3.36 -42.43 -68.23
N LYS A 319 2.32 -42.03 -67.47
CA LYS A 319 2.02 -40.66 -67.12
C LYS A 319 2.54 -40.34 -65.72
N LYS A 320 3.21 -39.21 -65.55
CA LYS A 320 3.63 -38.63 -64.23
C LYS A 320 2.48 -37.80 -63.71
N GLU A 321 1.88 -38.24 -62.61
CA GLU A 321 0.98 -37.41 -61.82
C GLU A 321 1.67 -36.94 -60.54
N THR A 322 1.65 -35.64 -60.29
CA THR A 322 2.27 -35.04 -59.11
C THR A 322 1.17 -34.52 -58.18
N LYS A 323 1.02 -35.12 -57.00
CA LYS A 323 0.05 -34.71 -55.99
C LYS A 323 0.78 -33.96 -54.91
N LYS A 324 0.44 -32.67 -54.69
CA LYS A 324 0.94 -31.82 -53.61
C LYS A 324 -0.07 -31.90 -52.46
N THR A 325 0.37 -32.34 -51.29
CA THR A 325 -0.45 -32.39 -50.09
C THR A 325 0.20 -31.45 -49.08
N CYS A 326 -0.51 -30.38 -48.66
CA CYS A 326 -0.07 -29.44 -47.67
C CYS A 326 -0.80 -29.69 -46.35
N THR A 327 -0.07 -29.81 -45.26
CA THR A 327 -0.62 -29.93 -43.92
C THR A 327 -0.18 -28.67 -43.14
N THR A 328 -1.15 -28.00 -42.59
CA THR A 328 -0.93 -26.81 -41.77
C THR A 328 -0.70 -27.24 -40.33
N TYR A 329 0.43 -26.90 -39.77
CA TYR A 329 0.73 -27.11 -38.36
C TYR A 329 0.68 -25.74 -37.65
N THR A 330 -0.17 -25.62 -36.69
CA THR A 330 -0.13 -24.51 -35.72
C THR A 330 0.84 -24.91 -34.62
N THR A 331 2.00 -24.28 -34.56
CA THR A 331 2.85 -24.40 -33.38
C THR A 331 2.33 -23.43 -32.33
N THR A 332 1.64 -23.95 -31.33
CA THR A 332 1.35 -23.18 -30.12
C THR A 332 2.69 -22.98 -29.40
N PRO A 333 3.17 -21.76 -29.20
CA PRO A 333 4.39 -21.58 -28.42
C PRO A 333 4.15 -22.10 -27.01
N THR A 334 4.99 -23.02 -26.56
CA THR A 334 4.95 -23.61 -25.23
C THR A 334 5.44 -22.64 -24.14
N SER A 335 5.86 -21.45 -24.52
CA SER A 335 6.18 -20.33 -23.61
C SER A 335 5.73 -19.03 -24.25
N LYS A 336 4.90 -18.30 -23.54
CA LYS A 336 4.58 -16.92 -23.85
C LYS A 336 5.87 -16.10 -23.62
N THR A 337 6.51 -15.67 -24.69
CA THR A 337 7.64 -14.73 -24.60
C THR A 337 7.06 -13.33 -24.74
N TYR A 338 7.12 -12.55 -23.71
CA TYR A 338 6.71 -11.17 -23.69
C TYR A 338 7.89 -10.30 -24.11
N THR A 339 7.69 -9.29 -24.92
CA THR A 339 8.72 -8.33 -25.30
C THR A 339 8.23 -6.93 -24.99
N GLU A 340 9.09 -6.20 -24.27
CA GLU A 340 8.93 -4.77 -23.99
C GLU A 340 8.79 -3.91 -25.26
N GLN A 341 8.06 -2.82 -25.11
CA GLN A 341 8.18 -1.59 -25.91
C GLN A 341 8.36 -0.42 -25.00
#